data_773b572a6f8a948672bb91576f2d1971
#
_entry.id   773b572a6f8a948672bb91576f2d1971
#
_cell.length_a   1.000
_cell.length_b   1.000
_cell.length_c   1.000
_cell.angle_alpha   90.00
_cell.angle_beta   90.00
_cell.angle_gamma   90.00
#
_symmetry.space_group_name_H-M   'P 1'
#
loop_
_entity.id
_entity.type
_entity.pdbx_description
1 polymer ?
#
loop_
_entity_poly.entity_id
_entity_poly.type
_entity_poly.pdbx_seq_one_letter_code
_entity_poly.pdbx_strand_id
1 'polypeptide(L)'
;ILSKPFILKANPVYKCTEEEYVEQYEFLLSVKEKFSAVQQCIKDIRTLRGQIEQFQSIAGKEVPKEISSLCDSILKKTAAIEAELYQVKLKSNQDILNYPMKINDRISGLFNYASSGNTAPNDQVKQAFVELTVLADDYLTKCSDILDKDVNQLNQLIKSSSLPVIGIPERK
;
A
#
# COMPACT_ATOMS: atom_id res chain seq x y z
N ILE A 1 11.93 -11.54 -37.71
CA ILE A 1 12.21 -10.48 -36.73
C ILE A 1 13.68 -10.19 -36.83
N LEU A 2 14.03 -8.96 -37.22
CA LEU A 2 15.43 -8.49 -37.28
C LEU A 2 15.74 -7.80 -35.94
N SER A 3 16.78 -8.26 -35.24
CA SER A 3 17.30 -7.62 -34.03
C SER A 3 18.71 -7.08 -34.29
N LYS A 4 18.98 -5.87 -33.84
CA LYS A 4 20.33 -5.31 -33.82
C LYS A 4 20.71 -4.91 -32.40
N PRO A 5 21.89 -5.27 -31.91
CA PRO A 5 22.40 -4.79 -30.63
C PRO A 5 22.72 -3.28 -30.75
N PHE A 6 22.49 -2.55 -29.66
CA PHE A 6 22.94 -1.17 -29.50
C PHE A 6 23.50 -0.98 -28.09
N ILE A 7 24.36 0.02 -27.95
CA ILE A 7 24.98 0.38 -26.69
C ILE A 7 24.40 1.70 -26.22
N LEU A 8 23.80 1.72 -25.01
CA LEU A 8 23.45 2.96 -24.33
C LEU A 8 24.71 3.53 -23.68
N LYS A 9 24.97 4.79 -23.94
CA LYS A 9 26.08 5.52 -23.31
C LYS A 9 25.50 6.66 -22.47
N ALA A 10 26.12 6.89 -21.31
CA ALA A 10 25.80 8.05 -20.50
C ALA A 10 26.08 9.35 -21.27
N ASN A 11 25.27 10.38 -21.04
CA ASN A 11 25.48 11.68 -21.63
C ASN A 11 26.78 12.29 -21.05
N PRO A 12 27.80 12.63 -21.90
CA PRO A 12 29.10 13.10 -21.42
C PRO A 12 29.05 14.48 -20.74
N VAL A 13 27.94 15.19 -20.82
CA VAL A 13 27.72 16.46 -20.09
C VAL A 13 27.61 16.23 -18.59
N TYR A 14 27.11 15.07 -18.18
CA TYR A 14 26.97 14.71 -16.75
C TYR A 14 28.22 14.02 -16.25
N LYS A 15 28.80 14.56 -15.16
CA LYS A 15 29.97 13.98 -14.49
C LYS A 15 29.51 12.97 -13.42
N CYS A 16 28.74 11.97 -13.82
CA CYS A 16 28.25 10.92 -12.95
C CYS A 16 29.04 9.65 -13.23
N THR A 17 29.49 8.96 -12.19
CA THR A 17 30.18 7.69 -12.32
C THR A 17 29.18 6.54 -12.55
N GLU A 18 29.69 5.38 -12.97
CA GLU A 18 28.86 4.19 -13.14
C GLU A 18 28.30 3.72 -11.81
N GLU A 19 29.09 3.81 -10.75
CA GLU A 19 28.70 3.46 -9.38
C GLU A 19 27.54 4.37 -8.88
N GLU A 20 27.59 5.66 -9.18
CA GLU A 20 26.53 6.60 -8.80
C GLU A 20 25.22 6.30 -9.54
N TYR A 21 25.28 5.87 -10.81
CA TYR A 21 24.08 5.42 -11.54
C TYR A 21 23.51 4.12 -10.95
N VAL A 22 24.36 3.17 -10.57
CA VAL A 22 23.92 1.93 -9.91
C VAL A 22 23.27 2.25 -8.57
N GLU A 23 23.87 3.10 -7.76
CA GLU A 23 23.33 3.52 -6.46
C GLU A 23 21.96 4.21 -6.62
N GLN A 24 21.84 5.12 -7.59
CA GLN A 24 20.57 5.77 -7.90
C GLN A 24 19.50 4.75 -8.30
N TYR A 25 19.83 3.81 -9.17
CA TYR A 25 18.93 2.79 -9.65
C TYR A 25 18.44 1.88 -8.51
N GLU A 26 19.35 1.39 -7.67
CA GLU A 26 19.01 0.53 -6.53
C GLU A 26 18.14 1.26 -5.51
N PHE A 27 18.43 2.53 -5.24
CA PHE A 27 17.59 3.36 -4.40
C PHE A 27 16.18 3.54 -4.98
N LEU A 28 16.06 3.90 -6.25
CA LEU A 28 14.78 4.06 -6.92
C LEU A 28 13.97 2.75 -6.94
N LEU A 29 14.65 1.61 -7.10
CA LEU A 29 14.01 0.30 -7.02
C LEU A 29 13.45 0.04 -5.62
N SER A 30 14.23 0.32 -4.57
CA SER A 30 13.79 0.18 -3.18
C SER A 30 12.59 1.06 -2.84
N VAL A 31 12.58 2.31 -3.31
CA VAL A 31 11.43 3.24 -3.17
C VAL A 31 10.20 2.69 -3.88
N LYS A 32 10.35 2.21 -5.12
CA LYS A 32 9.27 1.60 -5.91
C LYS A 32 8.67 0.37 -5.21
N GLU A 33 9.52 -0.51 -4.69
CA GLU A 33 9.08 -1.72 -3.98
C GLU A 33 8.28 -1.37 -2.73
N LYS A 34 8.77 -0.44 -1.91
CA LYS A 34 8.07 0.00 -0.71
C LYS A 34 6.75 0.69 -1.06
N PHE A 35 6.73 1.55 -2.06
CA PHE A 35 5.50 2.18 -2.56
C PHE A 35 4.49 1.12 -3.02
N SER A 36 4.94 0.12 -3.78
CA SER A 36 4.08 -0.96 -4.26
C SER A 36 3.47 -1.78 -3.13
N ALA A 37 4.26 -2.08 -2.08
CA ALA A 37 3.77 -2.78 -0.89
C ALA A 37 2.69 -1.97 -0.16
N VAL A 38 2.88 -0.66 0.01
CA VAL A 38 1.88 0.24 0.61
C VAL A 38 0.60 0.27 -0.22
N GLN A 39 0.70 0.40 -1.55
CA GLN A 39 -0.47 0.42 -2.43
C GLN A 39 -1.22 -0.92 -2.45
N GLN A 40 -0.49 -2.03 -2.36
CA GLN A 40 -1.11 -3.35 -2.26
C GLN A 40 -1.90 -3.49 -0.94
N CYS A 41 -1.33 -3.09 0.18
CA CYS A 41 -2.01 -3.07 1.48
C CYS A 41 -3.32 -2.24 1.43
N ILE A 42 -3.27 -1.04 0.85
CA ILE A 42 -4.47 -0.19 0.68
C ILE A 42 -5.54 -0.91 -0.15
N LYS A 43 -5.13 -1.57 -1.24
CA LYS A 43 -6.03 -2.35 -2.10
C LYS A 43 -6.66 -3.52 -1.33
N ASP A 44 -5.88 -4.25 -0.56
CA ASP A 44 -6.34 -5.40 0.22
C ASP A 44 -7.34 -4.97 1.31
N ILE A 45 -7.04 -3.87 2.03
CA ILE A 45 -7.96 -3.26 3.01
C ILE A 45 -9.30 -2.89 2.34
N ARG A 46 -9.26 -2.23 1.19
CA ARG A 46 -10.48 -1.82 0.47
C ARG A 46 -11.30 -3.01 -0.01
N THR A 47 -10.61 -4.05 -0.49
CA THR A 47 -11.25 -5.30 -0.90
C THR A 47 -11.92 -5.99 0.27
N LEU A 48 -11.21 -6.12 1.40
CA LEU A 48 -11.73 -6.72 2.62
C LEU A 48 -12.96 -5.95 3.15
N ARG A 49 -12.88 -4.62 3.21
CA ARG A 49 -14.00 -3.78 3.64
C ARG A 49 -15.23 -3.98 2.78
N GLY A 50 -15.06 -3.98 1.45
CA GLY A 50 -16.17 -4.25 0.52
C GLY A 50 -16.80 -5.63 0.72
N GLN A 51 -16.01 -6.66 0.99
CA GLN A 51 -16.50 -8.00 1.29
C GLN A 51 -17.29 -8.05 2.61
N ILE A 52 -16.80 -7.39 3.66
CA ILE A 52 -17.48 -7.34 4.95
C ILE A 52 -18.81 -6.58 4.83
N GLU A 53 -18.81 -5.41 4.17
CA GLU A 53 -20.03 -4.62 3.94
C GLU A 53 -21.06 -5.41 3.13
N GLN A 54 -20.62 -6.14 2.10
CA GLN A 54 -21.51 -7.01 1.31
C GLN A 54 -22.06 -8.16 2.15
N PHE A 55 -21.23 -8.81 2.96
CA PHE A 55 -21.66 -9.86 3.87
C PHE A 55 -22.72 -9.34 4.86
N GLN A 56 -22.46 -8.22 5.54
CA GLN A 56 -23.42 -7.61 6.47
C GLN A 56 -24.74 -7.25 5.78
N SER A 57 -24.69 -6.79 4.53
CA SER A 57 -25.88 -6.48 3.72
C SER A 57 -26.72 -7.74 3.39
N ILE A 58 -26.06 -8.86 3.07
CA ILE A 58 -26.72 -10.12 2.70
C ILE A 58 -27.28 -10.83 3.92
N ALA A 59 -26.50 -10.94 4.98
CA ALA A 59 -26.87 -11.66 6.20
C ALA A 59 -27.92 -10.90 7.05
N GLY A 60 -28.05 -9.58 6.85
CA GLY A 60 -29.11 -8.78 7.45
C GLY A 60 -29.12 -8.79 8.98
N LYS A 61 -30.31 -8.86 9.57
CA LYS A 61 -30.49 -8.82 11.05
C LYS A 61 -30.22 -10.15 11.77
N GLU A 62 -29.99 -11.22 11.03
CA GLU A 62 -29.79 -12.56 11.59
C GLU A 62 -28.33 -12.84 12.00
N VAL A 63 -27.43 -11.86 11.75
CA VAL A 63 -26.00 -12.00 12.10
C VAL A 63 -25.84 -12.05 13.63
N PRO A 64 -25.21 -13.10 14.18
CA PRO A 64 -24.86 -13.15 15.59
C PRO A 64 -24.07 -11.92 16.03
N LYS A 65 -24.34 -11.43 17.23
CA LYS A 65 -23.72 -10.21 17.78
C LYS A 65 -22.19 -10.27 17.79
N GLU A 66 -21.62 -11.44 18.04
CA GLU A 66 -20.17 -11.67 18.05
C GLU A 66 -19.56 -11.43 16.67
N ILE A 67 -20.18 -11.96 15.60
CA ILE A 67 -19.73 -11.77 14.21
C ILE A 67 -19.84 -10.29 13.81
N SER A 68 -20.98 -9.64 14.12
CA SER A 68 -21.17 -8.22 13.84
C SER A 68 -20.11 -7.36 14.53
N SER A 69 -19.84 -7.61 15.82
CA SER A 69 -18.83 -6.87 16.59
C SER A 69 -17.42 -7.06 16.02
N LEU A 70 -17.09 -8.26 15.53
CA LEU A 70 -15.79 -8.53 14.91
C LEU A 70 -15.69 -7.84 13.55
N CYS A 71 -16.75 -7.85 12.73
CA CYS A 71 -16.83 -7.09 11.47
C CYS A 71 -16.56 -5.60 11.74
N ASP A 72 -17.26 -4.99 12.69
CA ASP A 72 -17.12 -3.58 13.03
C ASP A 72 -15.70 -3.25 13.53
N SER A 73 -15.09 -4.17 14.30
CA SER A 73 -13.70 -4.04 14.75
C SER A 73 -12.72 -4.03 13.57
N ILE A 74 -12.87 -4.97 12.62
CA ILE A 74 -12.03 -5.05 11.43
C ILE A 74 -12.19 -3.79 10.57
N LEU A 75 -13.43 -3.35 10.34
CA LEU A 75 -13.71 -2.14 9.56
C LEU A 75 -13.06 -0.90 10.20
N LYS A 76 -13.13 -0.77 11.52
CA LYS A 76 -12.51 0.33 12.27
C LYS A 76 -10.98 0.29 12.20
N LYS A 77 -10.37 -0.88 12.41
CA LYS A 77 -8.91 -1.06 12.36
C LYS A 77 -8.38 -0.75 10.96
N THR A 78 -9.02 -1.30 9.92
CA THR A 78 -8.61 -1.09 8.53
C THR A 78 -8.77 0.36 8.08
N ALA A 79 -9.83 1.05 8.50
CA ALA A 79 -10.02 2.47 8.23
C ALA A 79 -8.92 3.34 8.88
N ALA A 80 -8.49 2.99 10.10
CA ALA A 80 -7.41 3.70 10.78
C ALA A 80 -6.06 3.52 10.07
N ILE A 81 -5.74 2.30 9.60
CA ILE A 81 -4.53 2.03 8.81
C ILE A 81 -4.57 2.79 7.49
N GLU A 82 -5.69 2.71 6.75
CA GLU A 82 -5.84 3.40 5.46
C GLU A 82 -5.64 4.91 5.61
N ALA A 83 -6.18 5.53 6.66
CA ALA A 83 -6.09 6.97 6.90
C ALA A 83 -4.65 7.46 7.15
N GLU A 84 -3.74 6.58 7.59
CA GLU A 84 -2.31 6.91 7.74
C GLU A 84 -1.51 6.62 6.46
N LEU A 85 -1.86 5.57 5.74
CA LEU A 85 -1.20 5.22 4.50
C LEU A 85 -1.61 6.11 3.33
N TYR A 86 -2.87 6.55 3.27
CA TYR A 86 -3.48 7.25 2.14
C TYR A 86 -4.36 8.41 2.58
N GLN A 87 -4.35 9.51 1.82
CA GLN A 87 -5.24 10.65 2.10
C GLN A 87 -6.66 10.39 1.55
N VAL A 88 -7.53 9.86 2.41
CA VAL A 88 -8.91 9.46 2.06
C VAL A 88 -9.86 10.64 1.80
N LYS A 89 -9.45 11.88 2.12
CA LYS A 89 -10.27 13.09 1.96
C LYS A 89 -10.13 13.73 0.58
N LEU A 90 -9.19 13.27 -0.25
CA LEU A 90 -8.97 13.83 -1.59
C LEU A 90 -10.15 13.50 -2.49
N LYS A 91 -10.76 14.52 -3.08
CA LYS A 91 -11.82 14.41 -4.10
C LYS A 91 -11.36 14.89 -5.48
N SER A 92 -10.30 15.69 -5.52
CA SER A 92 -9.67 16.20 -6.74
C SER A 92 -8.15 16.25 -6.58
N ASN A 93 -7.43 16.34 -7.71
CA ASN A 93 -5.98 16.44 -7.71
C ASN A 93 -5.43 17.70 -7.02
N GLN A 94 -6.25 18.75 -6.86
CA GLN A 94 -5.86 19.98 -6.21
C GLN A 94 -6.07 19.96 -4.68
N ASP A 95 -6.81 19.00 -4.17
CA ASP A 95 -7.11 18.88 -2.73
C ASP A 95 -5.85 18.58 -1.89
N ILE A 96 -4.75 18.14 -2.51
CA ILE A 96 -3.45 17.95 -1.84
C ILE A 96 -2.92 19.22 -1.18
N LEU A 97 -3.35 20.40 -1.63
CA LEU A 97 -2.99 21.68 -1.02
C LEU A 97 -3.71 21.90 0.33
N ASN A 98 -4.84 21.23 0.56
CA ASN A 98 -5.69 21.39 1.73
C ASN A 98 -5.48 20.32 2.80
N TYR A 99 -4.84 19.21 2.45
CA TYR A 99 -4.67 18.07 3.34
C TYR A 99 -3.21 17.61 3.40
N PRO A 100 -2.71 17.19 4.58
CA PRO A 100 -1.34 16.73 4.71
C PRO A 100 -1.08 15.48 3.88
N MET A 101 0.11 15.40 3.30
CA MET A 101 0.58 14.21 2.59
C MET A 101 0.66 13.02 3.53
N LYS A 102 0.20 11.87 3.08
CA LYS A 102 0.28 10.59 3.78
C LYS A 102 1.49 9.77 3.34
N ILE A 103 1.69 8.60 3.95
CA ILE A 103 2.91 7.80 3.76
C ILE A 103 3.13 7.46 2.29
N ASN A 104 2.08 7.05 1.54
CA ASN A 104 2.19 6.75 0.11
C ASN A 104 2.73 7.94 -0.71
N ASP A 105 2.18 9.14 -0.48
CA ASP A 105 2.57 10.34 -1.23
C ASP A 105 4.00 10.77 -0.88
N ARG A 106 4.37 10.65 0.41
CA ARG A 106 5.73 10.96 0.87
C ARG A 106 6.76 10.02 0.27
N ILE A 107 6.48 8.71 0.21
CA ILE A 107 7.36 7.72 -0.44
C ILE A 107 7.46 8.01 -1.94
N SER A 108 6.34 8.25 -2.63
CA SER A 108 6.34 8.58 -4.06
C SER A 108 7.10 9.88 -4.35
N GLY A 109 7.06 10.86 -3.45
CA GLY A 109 7.84 12.09 -3.54
C GLY A 109 9.35 11.85 -3.57
N LEU A 110 9.85 10.88 -2.79
CA LEU A 110 11.28 10.54 -2.79
C LEU A 110 11.75 10.01 -4.15
N PHE A 111 10.90 9.28 -4.86
CA PHE A 111 11.21 8.84 -6.23
C PHE A 111 11.49 10.03 -7.14
N ASN A 112 10.66 11.05 -7.09
CA ASN A 112 10.82 12.26 -7.90
C ASN A 112 12.11 13.01 -7.54
N TYR A 113 12.44 13.13 -6.25
CA TYR A 113 13.67 13.77 -5.80
C TYR A 113 14.91 13.00 -6.27
N ALA A 114 14.94 11.70 -6.09
CA ALA A 114 16.08 10.87 -6.46
C ALA A 114 16.26 10.72 -7.98
N SER A 115 15.17 10.82 -8.77
CA SER A 115 15.22 10.72 -10.23
C SER A 115 15.43 12.07 -10.94
N SER A 116 15.39 13.19 -10.23
CA SER A 116 15.48 14.53 -10.82
C SER A 116 16.86 14.91 -11.35
N GLY A 117 17.90 14.16 -11.00
CA GLY A 117 19.29 14.37 -11.44
C GLY A 117 19.95 13.08 -11.87
N ASN A 118 21.15 13.21 -12.48
CA ASN A 118 22.00 12.08 -12.84
C ASN A 118 23.12 11.95 -11.80
N THR A 119 22.75 11.77 -10.54
CA THR A 119 23.68 11.65 -9.42
C THR A 119 23.13 10.64 -8.41
N ALA A 120 23.99 10.08 -7.58
CA ALA A 120 23.57 9.29 -6.42
C ALA A 120 22.59 10.10 -5.54
N PRO A 121 21.60 9.47 -4.91
CA PRO A 121 20.71 10.13 -3.95
C PRO A 121 21.52 10.69 -2.78
N ASN A 122 21.21 11.90 -2.34
CA ASN A 122 21.88 12.49 -1.19
C ASN A 122 21.46 11.82 0.11
N ASP A 123 22.26 12.04 1.16
CA ASP A 123 22.04 11.40 2.47
C ASP A 123 20.70 11.76 3.10
N GLN A 124 20.19 12.98 2.87
CA GLN A 124 18.91 13.44 3.40
C GLN A 124 17.75 12.64 2.79
N VAL A 125 17.79 12.38 1.48
CA VAL A 125 16.77 11.57 0.79
C VAL A 125 16.84 10.11 1.26
N LYS A 126 18.06 9.56 1.42
CA LYS A 126 18.26 8.20 1.97
C LYS A 126 17.71 8.08 3.39
N GLN A 127 18.04 9.05 4.25
CA GLN A 127 17.56 9.08 5.64
C GLN A 127 16.03 9.20 5.70
N ALA A 128 15.43 10.08 4.92
CA ALA A 128 13.98 10.22 4.84
C ALA A 128 13.30 8.92 4.37
N PHE A 129 13.93 8.17 3.45
CA PHE A 129 13.42 6.87 3.02
C PHE A 129 13.46 5.83 4.15
N VAL A 130 14.54 5.79 4.93
CA VAL A 130 14.65 4.89 6.10
C VAL A 130 13.53 5.17 7.10
N GLU A 131 13.32 6.45 7.46
CA GLU A 131 12.28 6.85 8.40
C GLU A 131 10.87 6.52 7.89
N LEU A 132 10.58 6.79 6.62
CA LEU A 132 9.30 6.46 6.01
C LEU A 132 9.08 4.96 5.89
N THR A 133 10.14 4.18 5.65
CA THR A 133 10.08 2.72 5.60
C THR A 133 9.69 2.15 6.95
N VAL A 134 10.30 2.62 8.05
CA VAL A 134 9.94 2.18 9.42
C VAL A 134 8.46 2.46 9.72
N LEU A 135 7.98 3.66 9.37
CA LEU A 135 6.56 4.01 9.55
C LEU A 135 5.64 3.13 8.69
N ALA A 136 6.00 2.91 7.42
CA ALA A 136 5.21 2.08 6.53
C ALA A 136 5.13 0.64 7.01
N ASP A 137 6.26 0.06 7.44
CA ASP A 137 6.35 -1.34 7.88
C ASP A 137 5.52 -1.61 9.14
N ASP A 138 5.40 -0.65 10.06
CA ASP A 138 4.49 -0.75 11.20
C ASP A 138 3.02 -0.93 10.74
N TYR A 139 2.56 -0.13 9.76
CA TYR A 139 1.21 -0.26 9.24
C TYR A 139 1.00 -1.49 8.35
N LEU A 140 2.01 -1.88 7.57
CA LEU A 140 1.98 -3.12 6.77
C LEU A 140 1.87 -4.35 7.68
N THR A 141 2.61 -4.37 8.79
CA THR A 141 2.53 -5.44 9.81
C THR A 141 1.15 -5.49 10.45
N LYS A 142 0.59 -4.34 10.86
CA LYS A 142 -0.78 -4.27 11.41
C LYS A 142 -1.83 -4.76 10.40
N CYS A 143 -1.64 -4.46 9.11
CA CYS A 143 -2.51 -4.93 8.04
C CYS A 143 -2.44 -6.46 7.91
N SER A 144 -1.23 -7.04 7.85
CA SER A 144 -1.02 -8.49 7.81
C SER A 144 -1.66 -9.18 9.01
N ASP A 145 -1.48 -8.64 10.22
CA ASP A 145 -2.09 -9.18 11.43
C ASP A 145 -3.63 -9.25 11.36
N ILE A 146 -4.27 -8.23 10.79
CA ILE A 146 -5.72 -8.24 10.59
C ILE A 146 -6.12 -9.34 9.61
N LEU A 147 -5.40 -9.45 8.47
CA LEU A 147 -5.69 -10.45 7.44
C LEU A 147 -5.47 -11.88 7.96
N ASP A 148 -4.39 -12.10 8.71
CA ASP A 148 -3.98 -13.42 9.16
C ASP A 148 -4.72 -13.88 10.44
N LYS A 149 -5.15 -12.96 11.30
CA LYS A 149 -5.76 -13.29 12.58
C LYS A 149 -7.26 -12.96 12.60
N ASP A 150 -7.60 -11.68 12.43
CA ASP A 150 -8.99 -11.23 12.60
C ASP A 150 -9.91 -11.81 11.52
N VAL A 151 -9.45 -11.82 10.24
CA VAL A 151 -10.24 -12.37 9.10
C VAL A 151 -10.38 -13.88 9.22
N ASN A 152 -9.34 -14.61 9.65
CA ASN A 152 -9.44 -16.04 9.86
C ASN A 152 -10.42 -16.38 11.00
N GLN A 153 -10.39 -15.61 12.10
CA GLN A 153 -11.35 -15.75 13.20
C GLN A 153 -12.78 -15.47 12.70
N LEU A 154 -12.98 -14.40 11.93
CA LEU A 154 -14.28 -14.07 11.36
C LEU A 154 -14.81 -15.18 10.48
N ASN A 155 -13.99 -15.73 9.59
CA ASN A 155 -14.36 -16.83 8.71
C ASN A 155 -14.72 -18.10 9.49
N GLN A 156 -14.03 -18.41 10.58
CA GLN A 156 -14.37 -19.54 11.46
C GLN A 156 -15.72 -19.36 12.12
N LEU A 157 -16.01 -18.17 12.66
CA LEU A 157 -17.30 -17.86 13.28
C LEU A 157 -18.45 -17.94 12.25
N ILE A 158 -18.27 -17.42 11.05
CA ILE A 158 -19.26 -17.50 9.98
C ILE A 158 -19.55 -18.96 9.61
N LYS A 159 -18.51 -19.78 9.44
CA LYS A 159 -18.66 -21.21 9.14
C LYS A 159 -19.42 -21.96 10.24
N SER A 160 -19.11 -21.70 11.51
CA SER A 160 -19.78 -22.34 12.65
C SER A 160 -21.25 -21.93 12.79
N SER A 161 -21.60 -20.75 12.28
CA SER A 161 -22.97 -20.21 12.33
C SER A 161 -23.82 -20.58 11.11
N SER A 162 -23.33 -21.43 10.19
CA SER A 162 -24.00 -21.82 8.94
C SER A 162 -24.37 -20.63 8.03
N LEU A 163 -23.75 -19.48 8.24
CA LEU A 163 -23.89 -18.32 7.40
C LEU A 163 -22.99 -18.43 6.15
N PRO A 164 -23.28 -17.69 5.06
CA PRO A 164 -22.42 -17.69 3.88
C PRO A 164 -21.03 -17.16 4.23
N VAL A 165 -19.99 -17.83 3.71
CA VAL A 165 -18.58 -17.43 3.92
C VAL A 165 -18.29 -16.20 3.08
N ILE A 166 -17.55 -15.23 3.65
CA ILE A 166 -17.02 -14.09 2.88
C ILE A 166 -16.01 -14.63 1.87
N GLY A 167 -16.24 -14.38 0.60
CA GLY A 167 -15.37 -14.84 -0.49
C GLY A 167 -15.55 -13.99 -1.76
N ILE A 168 -14.66 -14.19 -2.72
CA ILE A 168 -14.80 -13.60 -4.04
C ILE A 168 -15.79 -14.48 -4.83
N PRO A 169 -16.87 -13.91 -5.43
CA PRO A 169 -17.76 -14.69 -6.30
C PRO A 169 -16.96 -15.33 -7.42
N GLU A 170 -17.19 -16.62 -7.69
CA GLU A 170 -16.63 -17.28 -8.86
C GLU A 170 -17.03 -16.50 -10.12
N ARG A 171 -16.04 -16.09 -10.89
CA ARG A 171 -16.30 -15.46 -12.20
C ARG A 171 -16.80 -16.56 -13.12
N LYS A 172 -18.10 -16.48 -13.49
CA LYS A 172 -18.67 -17.27 -14.58
C LYS A 172 -18.11 -16.81 -15.90
#